data_71f9436bffeae03308738bca3ae65885
#
_entry.id   71f9436bffeae03308738bca3ae65885
#
_cell.length_a   1.000
_cell.length_b   1.000
_cell.length_c   1.000
_cell.angle_alpha   90.00
_cell.angle_beta   90.00
_cell.angle_gamma   90.00
#
_symmetry.space_group_name_H-M   'P 1'
#
loop_
_entity.id
_entity.type
_entity.pdbx_description
1 polymer ?
#
loop_
_entity_poly.entity_id
_entity_poly.type
_entity_poly.pdbx_seq_one_letter_code
_entity_poly.pdbx_strand_id
1 'polypeptide(L)'
;RKAQSFLNNIGLTISCLNETAQRMSVARNALELVSKEKIENITEITKMGTVMLDLEEFKLLPVELQNRIYSHILKWISGSIYRPRFISLTESIKKLLNCKTHTISGCHVTSNGRSAEICREVSKIIKSNSFSEKFDGRWILESKSSKEELSIGPLGEAGLRQFPDWRELNMSRISILGSPAIWKDELLIAAPMLGMNAGWKCVLEKDSQNFYSAIVTH
;
A
#
# COMPACT_ATOMS: atom_id res chain seq x y z
N ARG A 1 -14.98 -34.98 -15.67
CA ARG A 1 -14.73 -36.40 -15.95
C ARG A 1 -13.58 -36.62 -16.94
N LYS A 2 -13.52 -35.94 -18.12
CA LYS A 2 -12.42 -36.10 -19.10
C LYS A 2 -11.03 -35.73 -18.56
N ALA A 3 -10.94 -34.63 -17.79
CA ALA A 3 -9.67 -34.15 -17.19
C ALA A 3 -9.12 -35.17 -16.16
N GLN A 4 -9.97 -35.80 -15.36
CA GLN A 4 -9.57 -36.79 -14.37
C GLN A 4 -8.97 -38.05 -14.99
N SER A 5 -9.59 -38.56 -16.07
CA SER A 5 -9.07 -39.70 -16.83
C SER A 5 -7.70 -39.37 -17.44
N PHE A 6 -7.54 -38.18 -18.01
CA PHE A 6 -6.25 -37.71 -18.56
C PHE A 6 -5.16 -37.64 -17.50
N LEU A 7 -5.47 -37.02 -16.32
CA LEU A 7 -4.52 -36.91 -15.21
C LEU A 7 -4.09 -38.30 -14.69
N ASN A 8 -5.03 -39.24 -14.55
CA ASN A 8 -4.71 -40.63 -14.14
C ASN A 8 -3.78 -41.34 -15.14
N ASN A 9 -3.97 -41.10 -16.43
CA ASN A 9 -3.13 -41.72 -17.48
C ASN A 9 -1.67 -41.27 -17.45
N ILE A 10 -1.40 -40.03 -16.91
CA ILE A 10 -0.05 -39.51 -16.71
C ILE A 10 0.47 -39.71 -15.28
N GLY A 11 -0.19 -40.54 -14.49
CA GLY A 11 0.22 -40.89 -13.11
C GLY A 11 -0.14 -39.82 -12.04
N LEU A 12 -0.91 -38.80 -12.38
CA LEU A 12 -1.37 -37.76 -11.44
C LEU A 12 -2.70 -38.17 -10.82
N THR A 13 -2.65 -38.89 -9.71
CA THR A 13 -3.84 -39.26 -8.96
C THR A 13 -4.37 -38.10 -8.10
N ILE A 14 -5.65 -38.15 -7.74
CA ILE A 14 -6.27 -37.19 -6.81
C ILE A 14 -5.52 -37.17 -5.48
N SER A 15 -5.08 -38.35 -4.97
CA SER A 15 -4.27 -38.43 -3.74
C SER A 15 -2.96 -37.67 -3.88
N CYS A 16 -2.21 -37.88 -4.96
CA CYS A 16 -0.96 -37.17 -5.21
C CYS A 16 -1.14 -35.64 -5.28
N LEU A 17 -2.21 -35.18 -5.94
CA LEU A 17 -2.54 -33.75 -6.01
C LEU A 17 -2.91 -33.19 -4.63
N ASN A 18 -3.70 -33.93 -3.83
CA ASN A 18 -4.07 -33.53 -2.48
C ASN A 18 -2.85 -33.47 -1.55
N GLU A 19 -1.99 -34.47 -1.58
CA GLU A 19 -0.76 -34.48 -0.79
C GLU A 19 0.16 -33.30 -1.15
N THR A 20 0.29 -33.04 -2.46
CA THR A 20 1.08 -31.89 -2.93
C THR A 20 0.47 -30.58 -2.46
N ALA A 21 -0.85 -30.41 -2.56
CA ALA A 21 -1.56 -29.22 -2.08
C ALA A 21 -1.39 -29.02 -0.56
N GLN A 22 -1.46 -30.10 0.22
CA GLN A 22 -1.24 -30.05 1.67
C GLN A 22 0.19 -29.61 2.00
N ARG A 23 1.20 -30.21 1.36
CA ARG A 23 2.62 -29.83 1.57
C ARG A 23 2.86 -28.38 1.19
N MET A 24 2.31 -27.91 0.08
CA MET A 24 2.37 -26.52 -0.36
C MET A 24 1.69 -25.56 0.65
N SER A 25 0.56 -25.97 1.23
CA SER A 25 -0.13 -25.19 2.26
C SER A 25 0.72 -25.04 3.53
N VAL A 26 1.35 -26.13 4.00
CA VAL A 26 2.25 -26.10 5.16
C VAL A 26 3.44 -25.19 4.89
N ALA A 27 4.09 -25.31 3.73
CA ALA A 27 5.20 -24.46 3.33
C ALA A 27 4.80 -22.98 3.24
N ARG A 28 3.62 -22.69 2.68
CA ARG A 28 3.06 -21.35 2.61
C ARG A 28 2.88 -20.76 4.00
N ASN A 29 2.26 -21.49 4.92
CA ASN A 29 2.01 -21.01 6.28
C ASN A 29 3.32 -20.69 7.01
N ALA A 30 4.35 -21.52 6.86
CA ALA A 30 5.65 -21.26 7.43
C ALA A 30 6.28 -19.97 6.86
N LEU A 31 6.22 -19.76 5.54
CA LEU A 31 6.71 -18.55 4.89
C LEU A 31 5.92 -17.30 5.29
N GLU A 32 4.62 -17.42 5.54
CA GLU A 32 3.78 -16.31 6.01
C GLU A 32 4.19 -15.87 7.43
N LEU A 33 4.43 -16.81 8.34
CA LEU A 33 4.91 -16.49 9.69
C LEU A 33 6.28 -15.81 9.67
N VAL A 34 7.23 -16.33 8.89
CA VAL A 34 8.54 -15.70 8.73
C VAL A 34 8.41 -14.32 8.07
N SER A 35 7.54 -14.17 7.08
CA SER A 35 7.29 -12.87 6.43
C SER A 35 6.75 -11.85 7.42
N LYS A 36 5.86 -12.27 8.34
CA LYS A 36 5.31 -11.40 9.38
C LYS A 36 6.39 -10.91 10.34
N GLU A 37 7.22 -11.80 10.84
CA GLU A 37 8.34 -11.43 11.70
C GLU A 37 9.31 -10.44 11.02
N LYS A 38 9.64 -10.71 9.75
CA LYS A 38 10.58 -9.86 9.02
C LYS A 38 10.01 -8.50 8.68
N ILE A 39 8.75 -8.41 8.22
CA ILE A 39 8.15 -7.13 7.83
C ILE A 39 8.04 -6.15 9.01
N GLU A 40 7.77 -6.63 10.22
CA GLU A 40 7.73 -5.83 11.44
C GLU A 40 9.08 -5.15 11.75
N ASN A 41 10.18 -5.80 11.40
CA ASN A 41 11.52 -5.31 11.67
C ASN A 41 12.08 -4.37 10.59
N ILE A 42 11.60 -4.48 9.36
CA ILE A 42 12.17 -3.76 8.21
C ILE A 42 11.25 -2.69 7.62
N THR A 43 10.05 -2.50 8.19
CA THR A 43 9.11 -1.49 7.68
C THR A 43 8.58 -0.61 8.80
N GLU A 44 8.29 0.65 8.44
CA GLU A 44 7.60 1.61 9.27
C GLU A 44 6.45 2.24 8.47
N ILE A 45 5.28 2.37 9.11
CA ILE A 45 4.15 3.06 8.53
C ILE A 45 4.08 4.47 9.08
N THR A 46 4.19 5.44 8.18
CA THR A 46 4.08 6.84 8.55
C THR A 46 2.62 7.25 8.77
N LYS A 47 2.41 8.36 9.46
CA LYS A 47 1.07 8.95 9.62
C LYS A 47 0.40 9.30 8.29
N MET A 48 1.17 9.45 7.21
CA MET A 48 0.67 9.68 5.85
C MET A 48 0.21 8.41 5.14
N GLY A 49 0.20 7.27 5.83
CA GLY A 49 -0.15 5.98 5.23
C GLY A 49 0.87 5.49 4.19
N THR A 50 2.09 5.98 4.27
CA THR A 50 3.24 5.59 3.45
C THR A 50 4.02 4.51 4.19
N VAL A 51 4.59 3.56 3.47
CA VAL A 51 5.48 2.54 4.04
C VAL A 51 6.93 2.92 3.74
N MET A 52 7.70 3.06 4.81
CA MET A 52 9.16 3.12 4.74
C MET A 52 9.71 1.71 4.83
N LEU A 53 10.61 1.33 3.94
CA LEU A 53 11.21 0.00 3.87
C LEU A 53 12.73 0.12 4.01
N ASP A 54 13.31 -0.58 4.98
CA ASP A 54 14.75 -0.73 5.10
C ASP A 54 15.27 -1.63 3.98
N LEU A 55 16.08 -1.06 3.09
CA LEU A 55 16.61 -1.78 1.93
C LEU A 55 17.88 -2.58 2.27
N GLU A 56 18.61 -2.22 3.30
CA GLU A 56 19.80 -2.97 3.70
C GLU A 56 19.38 -4.34 4.21
N GLU A 57 18.39 -4.38 5.09
CA GLU A 57 17.80 -5.63 5.59
C GLU A 57 16.99 -6.36 4.52
N PHE A 58 16.21 -5.63 3.70
CA PHE A 58 15.39 -6.23 2.64
C PHE A 58 16.24 -6.99 1.60
N LYS A 59 17.42 -6.48 1.23
CA LYS A 59 18.35 -7.13 0.29
C LYS A 59 18.85 -8.48 0.78
N LEU A 60 18.96 -8.65 2.10
CA LEU A 60 19.45 -9.89 2.71
C LEU A 60 18.40 -11.00 2.75
N LEU A 61 17.14 -10.67 2.52
CA LEU A 61 16.06 -11.66 2.54
C LEU A 61 16.13 -12.57 1.30
N PRO A 62 15.75 -13.86 1.45
CA PRO A 62 15.46 -14.74 0.33
C PRO A 62 14.46 -14.11 -0.64
N VAL A 63 14.62 -14.37 -1.94
CA VAL A 63 13.79 -13.78 -3.02
C VAL A 63 12.29 -13.98 -2.79
N GLU A 64 11.88 -15.16 -2.28
CA GLU A 64 10.47 -15.42 -1.98
C GLU A 64 9.92 -14.50 -0.88
N LEU A 65 10.70 -14.21 0.16
CA LEU A 65 10.30 -13.28 1.21
C LEU A 65 10.27 -11.83 0.69
N GLN A 66 11.24 -11.44 -0.15
CA GLN A 66 11.21 -10.14 -0.82
C GLN A 66 9.91 -9.97 -1.63
N ASN A 67 9.55 -10.97 -2.43
CA ASN A 67 8.34 -10.96 -3.25
C ASN A 67 7.07 -10.85 -2.39
N ARG A 68 6.99 -11.60 -1.28
CA ARG A 68 5.83 -11.60 -0.38
C ARG A 68 5.67 -10.26 0.32
N ILE A 69 6.72 -9.77 0.95
CA ILE A 69 6.72 -8.51 1.70
C ILE A 69 6.42 -7.35 0.77
N TYR A 70 7.12 -7.24 -0.35
CA TYR A 70 6.90 -6.13 -1.28
C TYR A 70 5.52 -6.16 -1.93
N SER A 71 5.04 -7.34 -2.32
CA SER A 71 3.67 -7.52 -2.82
C SER A 71 2.62 -7.11 -1.78
N HIS A 72 2.84 -7.44 -0.50
CA HIS A 72 1.96 -7.05 0.59
C HIS A 72 1.90 -5.53 0.77
N ILE A 73 3.08 -4.86 0.79
CA ILE A 73 3.17 -3.39 0.86
C ILE A 73 2.37 -2.74 -0.27
N LEU A 74 2.57 -3.20 -1.52
CA LEU A 74 1.87 -2.65 -2.68
C LEU A 74 0.35 -2.84 -2.60
N LYS A 75 -0.11 -4.02 -2.17
CA LYS A 75 -1.54 -4.29 -1.96
C LYS A 75 -2.14 -3.39 -0.88
N TRP A 76 -1.45 -3.25 0.24
CA TRP A 76 -1.94 -2.45 1.37
C TRP A 76 -2.07 -0.97 1.01
N ILE A 77 -1.08 -0.40 0.31
CA ILE A 77 -1.10 1.00 -0.13
C ILE A 77 -2.15 1.24 -1.22
N SER A 78 -2.24 0.35 -2.20
CA SER A 78 -3.15 0.52 -3.34
C SER A 78 -4.60 0.15 -3.04
N GLY A 79 -4.87 -0.60 -1.95
CA GLY A 79 -6.16 -1.21 -1.68
C GLY A 79 -6.54 -2.33 -2.66
N SER A 80 -5.60 -2.78 -3.49
CA SER A 80 -5.87 -3.83 -4.48
C SER A 80 -6.08 -5.20 -3.82
N ILE A 81 -7.10 -5.92 -4.28
CA ILE A 81 -7.33 -7.32 -3.87
C ILE A 81 -6.27 -8.23 -4.48
N TYR A 82 -5.78 -7.91 -5.68
CA TYR A 82 -4.86 -8.75 -6.43
C TYR A 82 -3.41 -8.34 -6.22
N ARG A 83 -2.53 -9.36 -6.17
CA ARG A 83 -1.08 -9.14 -6.19
C ARG A 83 -0.64 -8.67 -7.58
N PRO A 84 0.45 -7.89 -7.67
CA PRO A 84 1.07 -7.60 -8.95
C PRO A 84 1.47 -8.89 -9.68
N ARG A 85 1.48 -8.86 -11.00
CA ARG A 85 1.97 -10.00 -11.79
C ARG A 85 3.46 -10.23 -11.46
N PHE A 86 3.87 -11.49 -11.40
CA PHE A 86 5.22 -11.89 -10.99
C PHE A 86 6.33 -11.15 -11.75
N ILE A 87 6.22 -11.04 -13.08
CA ILE A 87 7.20 -10.33 -13.90
C ILE A 87 7.30 -8.86 -13.50
N SER A 88 6.16 -8.16 -13.39
CA SER A 88 6.10 -6.75 -12.99
C SER A 88 6.65 -6.53 -11.59
N LEU A 89 6.37 -7.44 -10.67
CA LEU A 89 6.88 -7.39 -9.28
C LEU A 89 8.40 -7.53 -9.28
N THR A 90 8.94 -8.51 -9.97
CA THR A 90 10.38 -8.76 -10.05
C THR A 90 11.13 -7.59 -10.70
N GLU A 91 10.60 -7.01 -11.77
CA GLU A 91 11.16 -5.83 -12.41
C GLU A 91 11.12 -4.61 -11.48
N SER A 92 10.04 -4.45 -10.73
CA SER A 92 9.91 -3.36 -9.76
C SER A 92 10.92 -3.51 -8.63
N ILE A 93 11.13 -4.71 -8.08
CA ILE A 93 12.18 -4.96 -7.07
C ILE A 93 13.56 -4.63 -7.63
N LYS A 94 13.87 -5.00 -8.87
CA LYS A 94 15.13 -4.63 -9.51
C LYS A 94 15.31 -3.11 -9.59
N LYS A 95 14.25 -2.37 -9.97
CA LYS A 95 14.28 -0.89 -10.02
C LYS A 95 14.48 -0.30 -8.63
N LEU A 96 13.77 -0.82 -7.63
CA LEU A 96 13.87 -0.44 -6.23
C LEU A 96 15.30 -0.56 -5.71
N LEU A 97 15.93 -1.72 -5.92
CA LEU A 97 17.30 -2.01 -5.49
C LEU A 97 18.36 -1.20 -6.24
N ASN A 98 18.04 -0.71 -7.44
CA ASN A 98 18.88 0.17 -8.26
C ASN A 98 18.54 1.66 -8.06
N CYS A 99 17.85 2.03 -7.00
CA CYS A 99 17.47 3.41 -6.65
C CYS A 99 16.71 4.15 -7.76
N LYS A 100 15.93 3.42 -8.56
CA LYS A 100 15.12 4.00 -9.64
C LYS A 100 13.71 4.31 -9.16
N THR A 101 13.33 5.56 -9.24
CA THR A 101 11.95 5.99 -9.01
C THR A 101 11.04 5.41 -10.09
N HIS A 102 9.90 4.84 -9.69
CA HIS A 102 8.93 4.24 -10.61
C HIS A 102 7.55 4.11 -9.97
N THR A 103 6.56 3.74 -10.78
CA THR A 103 5.22 3.40 -10.31
C THR A 103 4.89 1.94 -10.60
N ILE A 104 4.13 1.31 -9.70
CA ILE A 104 3.62 -0.04 -9.85
C ILE A 104 2.31 -0.19 -9.06
N SER A 105 1.29 -0.80 -9.67
CA SER A 105 0.01 -1.15 -9.01
C SER A 105 -0.63 0.03 -8.26
N GLY A 106 -0.54 1.25 -8.80
CA GLY A 106 -1.08 2.46 -8.17
C GLY A 106 -0.28 2.94 -6.95
N CYS A 107 0.96 2.50 -6.81
CA CYS A 107 1.92 3.00 -5.84
C CYS A 107 3.05 3.73 -6.55
N HIS A 108 3.55 4.78 -5.92
CA HIS A 108 4.78 5.46 -6.27
C HIS A 108 5.90 4.98 -5.34
N VAL A 109 7.03 4.63 -5.92
CA VAL A 109 8.19 4.03 -5.23
C VAL A 109 9.41 4.86 -5.47
N THR A 110 10.04 5.33 -4.39
CA THR A 110 11.33 6.01 -4.40
C THR A 110 12.32 5.30 -3.50
N SER A 111 13.60 5.43 -3.78
CA SER A 111 14.66 4.81 -2.99
C SER A 111 15.91 5.67 -3.00
N ASN A 112 16.61 5.71 -1.87
CA ASN A 112 17.91 6.36 -1.71
C ASN A 112 19.07 5.36 -1.50
N GLY A 113 18.81 4.06 -1.68
CA GLY A 113 19.78 2.98 -1.52
C GLY A 113 19.81 2.36 -0.12
N ARG A 114 19.49 3.10 0.93
CA ARG A 114 19.33 2.58 2.31
C ARG A 114 17.88 2.29 2.65
N SER A 115 17.00 3.17 2.25
CA SER A 115 15.57 3.05 2.48
C SER A 115 14.78 3.32 1.21
N ALA A 116 13.58 2.79 1.18
CA ALA A 116 12.59 3.11 0.16
C ALA A 116 11.33 3.67 0.79
N GLU A 117 10.73 4.61 0.10
CA GLU A 117 9.43 5.16 0.40
C GLU A 117 8.42 4.66 -0.65
N ILE A 118 7.38 3.99 -0.18
CA ILE A 118 6.29 3.49 -1.02
C ILE A 118 5.01 4.20 -0.57
N CYS A 119 4.43 4.99 -1.47
CA CYS A 119 3.22 5.74 -1.19
C CYS A 119 2.18 5.58 -2.29
N ARG A 120 0.97 6.11 -2.06
CA ARG A 120 -0.10 6.07 -3.05
C ARG A 120 0.23 6.96 -4.25
N GLU A 121 0.03 6.45 -5.46
CA GLU A 121 0.18 7.22 -6.69
C GLU A 121 -0.97 8.22 -6.84
N VAL A 122 -0.65 9.51 -6.82
CA VAL A 122 -1.64 10.61 -6.80
C VAL A 122 -2.59 10.54 -8.00
N SER A 123 -2.09 10.19 -9.18
CA SER A 123 -2.89 10.07 -10.40
C SER A 123 -3.98 8.99 -10.34
N LYS A 124 -3.91 8.08 -9.36
CA LYS A 124 -4.88 7.00 -9.14
C LYS A 124 -5.92 7.34 -8.08
N ILE A 125 -5.80 8.47 -7.40
CA ILE A 125 -6.74 8.92 -6.39
C ILE A 125 -7.85 9.73 -7.06
N ILE A 126 -9.09 9.30 -6.85
CA ILE A 126 -10.27 9.95 -7.43
C ILE A 126 -10.90 10.87 -6.39
N LYS A 127 -11.22 12.11 -6.78
CA LYS A 127 -12.01 13.04 -5.96
C LYS A 127 -13.42 12.47 -5.74
N SER A 128 -13.98 12.71 -4.57
CA SER A 128 -15.32 12.27 -4.19
C SER A 128 -16.07 13.41 -3.49
N ASN A 129 -17.37 13.49 -3.74
CA ASN A 129 -18.27 14.36 -2.99
C ASN A 129 -18.97 13.59 -1.84
N SER A 130 -18.72 12.30 -1.72
CA SER A 130 -19.26 11.46 -0.66
C SER A 130 -18.32 11.44 0.54
N PHE A 131 -18.87 11.76 1.71
CA PHE A 131 -18.19 11.69 3.02
C PHE A 131 -18.65 10.48 3.84
N SER A 132 -19.53 9.66 3.28
CA SER A 132 -20.04 8.44 3.93
C SER A 132 -19.13 7.23 3.67
N GLU A 133 -18.32 7.31 2.63
CA GLU A 133 -17.39 6.27 2.24
C GLU A 133 -15.95 6.66 2.58
N LYS A 134 -15.10 5.65 2.65
CA LYS A 134 -13.66 5.85 2.87
C LYS A 134 -13.03 6.50 1.65
N PHE A 135 -12.32 7.58 1.84
CA PHE A 135 -11.57 8.20 0.78
C PHE A 135 -10.40 7.30 0.35
N ASP A 136 -10.30 7.05 -0.96
CA ASP A 136 -9.34 6.12 -1.59
C ASP A 136 -9.34 4.72 -0.94
N GLY A 137 -10.48 4.31 -0.35
CA GLY A 137 -10.63 3.02 0.36
C GLY A 137 -9.79 2.87 1.63
N ARG A 138 -9.14 3.94 2.11
CA ARG A 138 -8.15 3.91 3.18
C ARG A 138 -8.41 4.88 4.31
N TRP A 139 -8.99 6.04 4.03
CA TRP A 139 -9.10 7.14 4.97
C TRP A 139 -10.52 7.37 5.44
N ILE A 140 -10.69 7.56 6.73
CA ILE A 140 -11.94 7.99 7.35
C ILE A 140 -11.79 9.47 7.67
N LEU A 141 -12.73 10.27 7.17
CA LEU A 141 -12.79 11.70 7.42
C LEU A 141 -14.06 12.04 8.17
N GLU A 142 -13.91 12.73 9.30
CA GLU A 142 -15.00 13.09 10.20
C GLU A 142 -15.00 14.60 10.45
N SER A 143 -16.16 15.22 10.43
CA SER A 143 -16.37 16.60 10.85
C SER A 143 -17.78 16.78 11.39
N LYS A 144 -17.93 17.74 12.32
CA LYS A 144 -19.23 18.22 12.82
C LYS A 144 -19.80 19.35 11.95
N SER A 145 -19.00 19.89 11.01
CA SER A 145 -19.42 20.99 10.13
C SER A 145 -20.30 20.49 8.98
N SER A 146 -21.09 21.39 8.38
CA SER A 146 -21.81 21.10 7.14
C SER A 146 -20.84 20.63 6.05
N LYS A 147 -21.29 19.65 5.27
CA LYS A 147 -20.55 19.05 4.16
C LYS A 147 -21.05 19.54 2.79
N GLU A 148 -21.98 20.49 2.79
CA GLU A 148 -22.54 21.03 1.56
C GLU A 148 -21.48 21.74 0.74
N GLU A 149 -21.52 21.54 -0.57
CA GLU A 149 -20.57 22.09 -1.54
C GLU A 149 -19.10 21.70 -1.32
N LEU A 150 -18.81 20.73 -0.43
CA LEU A 150 -17.47 20.26 -0.19
C LEU A 150 -17.18 18.96 -0.96
N SER A 151 -15.92 18.77 -1.30
CA SER A 151 -15.42 17.53 -1.90
C SER A 151 -14.17 17.07 -1.18
N ILE A 152 -13.88 15.77 -1.26
CA ILE A 152 -12.63 15.18 -0.82
C ILE A 152 -11.78 14.87 -2.05
N GLY A 153 -10.50 15.20 -1.98
CA GLY A 153 -9.54 14.89 -3.02
C GLY A 153 -8.14 14.76 -2.45
N PRO A 154 -7.17 14.34 -3.27
CA PRO A 154 -5.77 14.45 -2.88
C PRO A 154 -5.40 15.93 -2.74
N LEU A 155 -4.45 16.24 -1.84
CA LEU A 155 -3.92 17.60 -1.70
C LEU A 155 -3.37 18.11 -3.04
N GLY A 156 -2.57 17.29 -3.72
CA GLY A 156 -2.01 17.60 -5.01
C GLY A 156 -1.15 18.88 -5.03
N GLU A 157 -0.74 19.27 -6.23
CA GLU A 157 0.05 20.48 -6.42
C GLU A 157 -0.74 21.77 -6.10
N ALA A 158 -2.04 21.75 -6.36
CA ALA A 158 -2.92 22.88 -6.08
C ALA A 158 -3.01 23.17 -4.57
N GLY A 159 -3.08 22.12 -3.76
CA GLY A 159 -3.08 22.24 -2.30
C GLY A 159 -1.73 22.70 -1.74
N LEU A 160 -0.63 22.15 -2.28
CA LEU A 160 0.71 22.59 -1.86
C LEU A 160 0.96 24.08 -2.11
N ARG A 161 0.43 24.63 -3.20
CA ARG A 161 0.52 26.08 -3.47
C ARG A 161 -0.25 26.90 -2.46
N GLN A 162 -1.35 26.38 -1.92
CA GLN A 162 -2.17 27.05 -0.91
C GLN A 162 -1.68 26.79 0.53
N PHE A 163 -0.73 25.87 0.72
CA PHE A 163 -0.13 25.56 2.01
C PHE A 163 1.41 25.61 1.91
N PRO A 164 2.02 26.79 1.83
CA PRO A 164 3.46 26.95 1.57
C PRO A 164 4.36 26.39 2.68
N ASP A 165 3.85 26.35 3.92
CA ASP A 165 4.60 25.91 5.12
C ASP A 165 4.79 24.39 5.21
N TRP A 166 4.32 23.64 4.21
CA TRP A 166 4.46 22.17 4.18
C TRP A 166 5.92 21.70 4.32
N ARG A 167 6.88 22.52 3.93
CA ARG A 167 8.32 22.20 4.03
C ARG A 167 8.82 22.10 5.47
N GLU A 168 8.18 22.78 6.40
CA GLU A 168 8.50 22.75 7.83
C GLU A 168 8.07 21.43 8.49
N LEU A 169 7.19 20.68 7.84
CA LEU A 169 6.64 19.45 8.40
C LEU A 169 7.60 18.26 8.37
N ASN A 170 8.77 18.38 7.76
CA ASN A 170 9.74 17.29 7.57
C ASN A 170 9.13 15.99 6.97
N MET A 171 8.18 16.15 6.06
CA MET A 171 7.53 15.05 5.37
C MET A 171 7.94 15.02 3.91
N SER A 172 7.90 13.80 3.34
CA SER A 172 8.12 13.65 1.91
C SER A 172 7.04 14.37 1.10
N ARG A 173 7.47 15.16 0.12
CA ARG A 173 6.55 15.85 -0.78
C ARG A 173 5.58 14.89 -1.49
N ILE A 174 6.07 13.72 -1.88
CA ILE A 174 5.26 12.73 -2.61
C ILE A 174 4.18 12.17 -1.71
N SER A 175 4.48 11.87 -0.45
CA SER A 175 3.49 11.43 0.53
C SER A 175 2.43 12.50 0.78
N ILE A 176 2.84 13.76 0.88
CA ILE A 176 1.94 14.90 1.11
C ILE A 176 0.97 15.06 -0.07
N LEU A 177 1.44 14.95 -1.30
CA LEU A 177 0.60 15.14 -2.49
C LEU A 177 -0.61 14.18 -2.53
N GLY A 178 -0.46 12.97 -2.03
CA GLY A 178 -1.51 11.95 -1.97
C GLY A 178 -2.41 12.02 -0.74
N SER A 179 -2.11 12.92 0.22
CA SER A 179 -2.87 13.01 1.47
C SER A 179 -4.29 13.55 1.23
N PRO A 180 -5.27 13.10 2.05
CA PRO A 180 -6.63 13.60 1.97
C PRO A 180 -6.70 15.11 2.26
N ALA A 181 -7.45 15.82 1.42
CA ALA A 181 -7.75 17.23 1.59
C ALA A 181 -9.22 17.53 1.28
N ILE A 182 -9.76 18.54 1.93
CA ILE A 182 -11.13 19.00 1.77
C ILE A 182 -11.11 20.26 0.92
N TRP A 183 -11.97 20.26 -0.08
CA TRP A 183 -12.03 21.29 -1.11
C TRP A 183 -13.43 21.88 -1.21
N LYS A 184 -13.48 23.20 -1.44
CA LYS A 184 -14.65 23.87 -2.00
C LYS A 184 -14.21 24.42 -3.34
N ASP A 185 -14.71 23.82 -4.42
CA ASP A 185 -14.24 24.06 -5.80
C ASP A 185 -12.69 23.92 -5.89
N GLU A 186 -11.96 25.00 -6.10
CA GLU A 186 -10.51 25.04 -6.16
C GLU A 186 -9.84 25.54 -4.84
N LEU A 187 -10.65 25.90 -3.85
CA LEU A 187 -10.16 26.41 -2.58
C LEU A 187 -9.90 25.25 -1.61
N LEU A 188 -8.69 25.22 -1.04
CA LEU A 188 -8.32 24.28 0.02
C LEU A 188 -8.97 24.71 1.34
N ILE A 189 -9.87 23.91 1.87
CA ILE A 189 -10.56 24.18 3.14
C ILE A 189 -9.84 23.52 4.31
N ALA A 190 -9.40 22.28 4.14
CA ALA A 190 -8.67 21.56 5.17
C ALA A 190 -7.68 20.55 4.57
N ALA A 191 -6.57 20.38 5.25
CA ALA A 191 -5.56 19.34 5.03
C ALA A 191 -5.17 18.74 6.40
N PRO A 192 -6.01 17.89 6.99
CA PRO A 192 -5.85 17.48 8.38
C PRO A 192 -4.53 16.78 8.67
N MET A 193 -3.98 16.05 7.67
CA MET A 193 -2.69 15.37 7.80
C MET A 193 -1.51 16.33 7.90
N LEU A 194 -1.69 17.60 7.48
CA LEU A 194 -0.68 18.66 7.54
C LEU A 194 -0.91 19.62 8.72
N GLY A 195 -1.93 19.37 9.55
CA GLY A 195 -2.27 20.22 10.69
C GLY A 195 -3.30 21.31 10.38
N MET A 196 -3.68 21.53 9.11
CA MET A 196 -4.78 22.42 8.73
C MET A 196 -6.12 21.72 8.92
N ASN A 197 -6.57 21.63 10.17
CA ASN A 197 -7.69 20.76 10.52
C ASN A 197 -9.07 21.34 10.19
N ALA A 198 -9.30 22.65 10.39
CA ALA A 198 -10.60 23.32 10.17
C ALA A 198 -11.82 22.52 10.69
N GLY A 199 -11.68 21.85 11.84
CA GLY A 199 -12.72 21.00 12.43
C GLY A 199 -12.83 19.57 11.84
N TRP A 200 -11.94 19.19 10.92
CA TRP A 200 -11.87 17.85 10.34
C TRP A 200 -10.88 16.97 11.07
N LYS A 201 -11.23 15.69 11.22
CA LYS A 201 -10.34 14.60 11.61
C LYS A 201 -10.14 13.68 10.41
N CYS A 202 -8.91 13.21 10.26
CA CYS A 202 -8.56 12.23 9.23
C CYS A 202 -7.75 11.13 9.89
N VAL A 203 -8.20 9.89 9.74
CA VAL A 203 -7.50 8.72 10.27
C VAL A 203 -7.39 7.64 9.21
N LEU A 204 -6.29 6.90 9.25
CA LEU A 204 -6.12 5.71 8.43
C LEU A 204 -6.98 4.60 9.05
N GLU A 205 -7.87 3.98 8.26
CA GLU A 205 -8.73 2.92 8.75
C GLU A 205 -7.96 1.69 9.24
N LYS A 206 -6.97 1.31 8.44
CA LYS A 206 -6.11 0.18 8.75
C LYS A 206 -4.79 0.70 9.28
N ASP A 207 -4.59 0.55 10.56
CA ASP A 207 -3.39 0.95 11.27
C ASP A 207 -2.18 0.03 10.97
N SER A 208 -1.08 0.28 11.65
CA SER A 208 0.13 -0.51 11.53
C SER A 208 -0.07 -1.97 11.99
N GLN A 209 -0.87 -2.21 13.04
CA GLN A 209 -1.14 -3.57 13.51
C GLN A 209 -1.91 -4.37 12.47
N ASN A 210 -2.88 -3.74 11.82
CA ASN A 210 -3.60 -4.36 10.71
C ASN A 210 -2.68 -4.66 9.52
N PHE A 211 -1.74 -3.77 9.19
CA PHE A 211 -0.76 -3.99 8.15
C PHE A 211 0.07 -5.25 8.42
N TYR A 212 0.65 -5.37 9.60
CA TYR A 212 1.51 -6.50 9.96
C TYR A 212 0.74 -7.82 10.09
N SER A 213 -0.49 -7.78 10.60
CA SER A 213 -1.31 -8.99 10.72
C SER A 213 -1.86 -9.48 9.40
N ALA A 214 -2.19 -8.58 8.48
CA ALA A 214 -2.80 -8.92 7.19
C ALA A 214 -1.88 -9.64 6.20
N ILE A 215 -0.56 -9.71 6.46
CA ILE A 215 0.37 -10.48 5.61
C ILE A 215 0.13 -12.00 5.70
N VAL A 216 -0.46 -12.45 6.81
CA VAL A 216 -0.76 -13.88 7.09
C VAL A 216 -2.17 -14.26 6.62
N THR A 217 -3.05 -13.29 6.40
CA THR A 217 -4.45 -13.53 6.00
C THR A 217 -4.59 -13.53 4.48
N HIS A 218 -4.86 -14.70 3.91
CA HIS A 218 -5.22 -14.87 2.50
C HIS A 218 -6.45 -15.76 2.35
#